data_4f0247843a66d70eb3c234d5379c4e81
#
_entry.id   4f0247843a66d70eb3c234d5379c4e81
#
_cell.length_a   1.000
_cell.length_b   1.000
_cell.length_c   1.000
_cell.angle_alpha   90.00
_cell.angle_beta   90.00
_cell.angle_gamma   90.00
#
_symmetry.space_group_name_H-M   'P 1'
#
loop_
_entity.id
_entity.type
_entity.pdbx_description
1 polymer ?
#
loop_
_entity_poly.entity_id
_entity_poly.type
_entity_poly.pdbx_seq_one_letter_code
_entity_poly.pdbx_strand_id
1 'polypeptide(L)'
;SFENFTHRHPHKPPDEYYEFSVKNAFWLEDYALFTALKEAHNGRQWTLWDENTVRRDPETMVRWRNELAVEIRFWKFLQYQFFKQWKRLKEYCQEQNILVVGDVPVYVAHDSAEVWANRDLFYLDEHGHPLVVAGVPPDYFSSTGQRWGNPIYRWEEMARRGFRWWIDRFRMNFAMADSVRLDHFRGFEAYRSEERRVGKECI
;
A
#
# COMPACT_ATOMS: atom_id res chain seq x y z
N SER A 1 4.75 12.88 -21.81
CA SER A 1 5.72 12.69 -20.72
C SER A 1 5.42 13.64 -19.53
N PHE A 2 6.00 13.36 -18.38
CA PHE A 2 5.91 14.21 -17.19
C PHE A 2 6.52 15.60 -17.44
N GLU A 3 7.66 15.67 -18.12
CA GLU A 3 8.29 16.93 -18.52
C GLU A 3 7.34 17.79 -19.36
N ASN A 4 6.67 17.21 -20.35
CA ASN A 4 5.67 17.94 -21.13
C ASN A 4 4.48 18.40 -20.29
N PHE A 5 4.09 17.60 -19.30
CA PHE A 5 3.01 17.96 -18.37
C PHE A 5 3.41 19.16 -17.50
N THR A 6 4.60 19.13 -16.89
CA THR A 6 5.11 20.23 -16.07
C THR A 6 5.39 21.48 -16.91
N HIS A 7 5.92 21.32 -18.13
CA HIS A 7 6.21 22.45 -19.02
C HIS A 7 4.93 23.16 -19.51
N ARG A 8 3.85 22.40 -19.77
CA ARG A 8 2.54 22.96 -20.17
C ARG A 8 1.79 23.60 -18.99
N HIS A 9 2.13 23.24 -17.76
CA HIS A 9 1.44 23.69 -16.55
C HIS A 9 2.43 24.17 -15.49
N PRO A 10 3.24 25.22 -15.79
CA PRO A 10 4.34 25.64 -14.91
C PRO A 10 3.85 26.25 -13.59
N HIS A 11 2.65 26.84 -13.57
CA HIS A 11 2.12 27.56 -12.40
C HIS A 11 0.96 26.83 -11.73
N LYS A 12 0.12 26.12 -12.50
CA LYS A 12 -1.05 25.42 -11.97
C LYS A 12 -1.29 24.14 -12.78
N PRO A 13 -1.34 22.97 -12.14
CA PRO A 13 -1.73 21.75 -12.82
C PRO A 13 -3.19 21.84 -13.29
N PRO A 14 -3.59 20.99 -14.28
CA PRO A 14 -4.98 20.90 -14.71
C PRO A 14 -5.93 20.61 -13.55
N ASP A 15 -7.14 21.16 -13.61
CA ASP A 15 -8.13 20.98 -12.54
C ASP A 15 -8.43 19.49 -12.30
N GLU A 16 -8.53 18.67 -13.37
CA GLU A 16 -8.68 17.20 -13.25
C GLU A 16 -7.56 16.53 -12.43
N TYR A 17 -6.32 16.97 -12.58
CA TYR A 17 -5.20 16.44 -11.80
C TYR A 17 -5.29 16.88 -10.34
N TYR A 18 -5.66 18.13 -10.11
CA TYR A 18 -5.84 18.66 -8.76
C TYR A 18 -6.98 17.93 -8.03
N GLU A 19 -8.13 17.78 -8.67
CA GLU A 19 -9.28 17.02 -8.12
C GLU A 19 -8.91 15.57 -7.81
N PHE A 20 -8.20 14.90 -8.74
CA PHE A 20 -7.68 13.55 -8.50
C PHE A 20 -6.78 13.50 -7.26
N SER A 21 -5.84 14.43 -7.15
CA SER A 21 -4.87 14.47 -6.05
C SER A 21 -5.55 14.72 -4.70
N VAL A 22 -6.51 15.63 -4.63
CA VAL A 22 -7.27 15.92 -3.42
C VAL A 22 -8.15 14.73 -3.02
N LYS A 23 -8.90 14.18 -3.97
CA LYS A 23 -9.79 13.03 -3.72
C LYS A 23 -9.03 11.80 -3.19
N ASN A 24 -7.80 11.60 -3.65
CA ASN A 24 -6.98 10.44 -3.34
C ASN A 24 -5.88 10.73 -2.31
N ALA A 25 -5.83 11.91 -1.70
CA ALA A 25 -4.78 12.33 -0.79
C ALA A 25 -4.52 11.33 0.36
N PHE A 26 -5.57 10.63 0.83
CA PHE A 26 -5.52 9.69 1.95
C PHE A 26 -4.58 8.48 1.73
N TRP A 27 -4.25 8.15 0.48
CA TRP A 27 -3.27 7.12 0.14
C TRP A 27 -2.15 7.65 -0.77
N LEU A 28 -2.48 8.59 -1.67
CA LEU A 28 -1.58 9.04 -2.74
C LEU A 28 -0.36 9.80 -2.19
N GLU A 29 -0.53 10.55 -1.10
CA GLU A 29 0.55 11.30 -0.48
C GLU A 29 1.64 10.39 0.08
N ASP A 30 1.24 9.37 0.83
CA ASP A 30 2.17 8.42 1.43
C ASP A 30 2.75 7.46 0.38
N TYR A 31 1.96 7.04 -0.60
CA TYR A 31 2.45 6.24 -1.71
C TYR A 31 3.54 6.96 -2.51
N ALA A 32 3.30 8.22 -2.91
CA ALA A 32 4.25 8.98 -3.71
C ALA A 32 5.54 9.29 -2.94
N LEU A 33 5.42 9.65 -1.66
CA LEU A 33 6.59 9.86 -0.79
C LEU A 33 7.38 8.56 -0.59
N PHE A 34 6.71 7.45 -0.27
CA PHE A 34 7.35 6.14 -0.08
C PHE A 34 8.13 5.72 -1.32
N THR A 35 7.52 5.85 -2.50
CA THR A 35 8.16 5.42 -3.75
C THR A 35 9.35 6.31 -4.11
N ALA A 36 9.25 7.62 -3.89
CA ALA A 36 10.38 8.53 -4.05
C ALA A 36 11.52 8.21 -3.07
N LEU A 37 11.20 7.89 -1.81
CA LEU A 37 12.19 7.43 -0.82
C LEU A 37 12.83 6.10 -1.20
N LYS A 38 12.07 5.16 -1.77
CA LYS A 38 12.61 3.89 -2.28
C LYS A 38 13.67 4.14 -3.34
N GLU A 39 13.43 5.06 -4.28
CA GLU A 39 14.40 5.44 -5.31
C GLU A 39 15.64 6.10 -4.69
N ALA A 40 15.46 7.07 -3.78
CA ALA A 40 16.55 7.75 -3.09
C ALA A 40 17.44 6.78 -2.27
N HIS A 41 16.86 5.68 -1.79
CA HIS A 41 17.57 4.62 -1.06
C HIS A 41 17.93 3.40 -1.94
N ASN A 42 18.00 3.54 -3.27
CA ASN A 42 18.38 2.49 -4.22
C ASN A 42 17.54 1.20 -4.09
N GLY A 43 16.24 1.33 -3.87
CA GLY A 43 15.30 0.22 -3.75
C GLY A 43 15.39 -0.58 -2.44
N ARG A 44 16.22 -0.19 -1.47
CA ARG A 44 16.34 -0.89 -0.18
C ARG A 44 14.99 -0.95 0.55
N GLN A 45 14.80 -2.02 1.33
CA GLN A 45 13.64 -2.14 2.21
C GLN A 45 13.57 -0.95 3.18
N TRP A 46 12.36 -0.46 3.45
CA TRP A 46 12.17 0.72 4.29
C TRP A 46 12.70 0.56 5.72
N THR A 47 12.76 -0.66 6.24
CA THR A 47 13.38 -0.97 7.55
C THR A 47 14.90 -0.78 7.58
N LEU A 48 15.54 -0.61 6.43
CA LEU A 48 16.98 -0.37 6.29
C LEU A 48 17.30 1.11 6.03
N TRP A 49 16.29 1.99 6.06
CA TRP A 49 16.49 3.44 5.97
C TRP A 49 16.99 3.99 7.31
N ASP A 50 17.32 5.26 7.37
CA ASP A 50 17.66 5.90 8.64
C ASP A 50 16.47 5.85 9.62
N GLU A 51 16.76 5.81 10.91
CA GLU A 51 15.78 5.57 11.96
C GLU A 51 14.63 6.61 11.95
N ASN A 52 14.95 7.89 11.70
CA ASN A 52 13.96 8.95 11.67
C ASN A 52 13.00 8.79 10.47
N THR A 53 13.52 8.33 9.32
CA THR A 53 12.70 8.01 8.14
C THR A 53 11.86 6.75 8.38
N VAL A 54 12.41 5.71 9.02
CA VAL A 54 11.67 4.50 9.43
C VAL A 54 10.52 4.87 10.36
N ARG A 55 10.77 5.73 11.36
CA ARG A 55 9.77 6.16 12.36
C ARG A 55 8.82 7.24 11.85
N ARG A 56 9.06 7.78 10.64
CA ARG A 56 8.30 8.90 10.07
C ARG A 56 8.33 10.14 10.96
N ASP A 57 9.51 10.45 11.50
CA ASP A 57 9.69 11.67 12.29
C ASP A 57 9.16 12.90 11.52
N PRO A 58 8.34 13.77 12.14
CA PRO A 58 7.68 14.86 11.43
C PRO A 58 8.63 15.83 10.72
N GLU A 59 9.74 16.22 11.35
CA GLU A 59 10.71 17.14 10.75
C GLU A 59 11.44 16.48 9.58
N THR A 60 11.80 15.20 9.74
CA THR A 60 12.40 14.37 8.68
C THR A 60 11.44 14.22 7.50
N MET A 61 10.14 14.02 7.75
CA MET A 61 9.15 13.92 6.66
C MET A 61 8.97 15.24 5.92
N VAL A 62 9.03 16.39 6.61
CA VAL A 62 9.00 17.71 5.96
C VAL A 62 10.23 17.90 5.08
N ARG A 63 11.43 17.57 5.57
CA ARG A 63 12.67 17.62 4.80
C ARG A 63 12.57 16.79 3.53
N TRP A 64 12.19 15.50 3.63
CA TRP A 64 12.07 14.60 2.48
C TRP A 64 11.04 15.09 1.46
N ARG A 65 9.90 15.62 1.90
CA ARG A 65 8.92 16.21 0.98
C ARG A 65 9.45 17.39 0.19
N ASN A 66 10.33 18.18 0.78
CA ASN A 66 10.98 19.30 0.10
C ASN A 66 12.08 18.81 -0.86
N GLU A 67 12.96 17.92 -0.40
CA GLU A 67 14.08 17.40 -1.18
C GLU A 67 13.60 16.56 -2.38
N LEU A 68 12.55 15.76 -2.22
CA LEU A 68 12.01 14.86 -3.25
C LEU A 68 10.73 15.42 -3.90
N ALA A 69 10.53 16.73 -3.90
CA ALA A 69 9.29 17.34 -4.38
C ALA A 69 9.00 17.05 -5.87
N VAL A 70 10.02 16.88 -6.69
CA VAL A 70 9.90 16.57 -8.13
C VAL A 70 9.49 15.11 -8.32
N GLU A 71 10.15 14.20 -7.63
CA GLU A 71 9.90 12.75 -7.66
C GLU A 71 8.49 12.43 -7.14
N ILE A 72 8.09 13.05 -6.03
CA ILE A 72 6.74 12.91 -5.47
C ILE A 72 5.68 13.37 -6.49
N ARG A 73 5.89 14.51 -7.16
CA ARG A 73 4.98 14.97 -8.21
C ARG A 73 4.95 14.04 -9.41
N PHE A 74 6.09 13.45 -9.77
CA PHE A 74 6.19 12.46 -10.83
C PHE A 74 5.34 11.21 -10.51
N TRP A 75 5.47 10.67 -9.30
CA TRP A 75 4.70 9.50 -8.87
C TRP A 75 3.20 9.77 -8.80
N LYS A 76 2.79 10.94 -8.30
CA LYS A 76 1.39 11.38 -8.35
C LYS A 76 0.87 11.50 -9.79
N PHE A 77 1.68 12.05 -10.69
CA PHE A 77 1.34 12.15 -12.10
C PHE A 77 1.15 10.77 -12.74
N LEU A 78 2.01 9.81 -12.44
CA LEU A 78 1.86 8.43 -12.96
C LEU A 78 0.54 7.80 -12.49
N GLN A 79 0.19 7.96 -11.21
CA GLN A 79 -1.08 7.46 -10.68
C GLN A 79 -2.28 8.15 -11.35
N TYR A 80 -2.22 9.47 -11.54
CA TYR A 80 -3.26 10.18 -12.27
C TYR A 80 -3.44 9.64 -13.70
N GLN A 81 -2.33 9.42 -14.42
CA GLN A 81 -2.41 8.87 -15.78
C GLN A 81 -2.95 7.44 -15.80
N PHE A 82 -2.53 6.61 -14.84
CA PHE A 82 -3.06 5.26 -14.68
C PHE A 82 -4.59 5.28 -14.48
N PHE A 83 -5.07 6.03 -13.50
CA PHE A 83 -6.50 6.09 -13.20
C PHE A 83 -7.33 6.69 -14.34
N LYS A 84 -6.77 7.67 -15.06
CA LYS A 84 -7.42 8.25 -16.25
C LYS A 84 -7.55 7.22 -17.39
N GLN A 85 -6.52 6.42 -17.62
CA GLN A 85 -6.54 5.37 -18.64
C GLN A 85 -7.43 4.20 -18.22
N TRP A 86 -7.33 3.79 -16.94
CA TRP A 86 -8.14 2.73 -16.37
C TRP A 86 -9.63 3.04 -16.43
N LYS A 87 -10.01 4.27 -16.11
CA LYS A 87 -11.40 4.73 -16.24
C LYS A 87 -11.94 4.53 -17.64
N ARG A 88 -11.16 4.94 -18.67
CA ARG A 88 -11.57 4.77 -20.08
C ARG A 88 -11.70 3.30 -20.48
N LEU A 89 -10.79 2.46 -20.03
CA LEU A 89 -10.86 1.02 -20.26
C LEU A 89 -12.12 0.43 -19.61
N LYS A 90 -12.41 0.83 -18.37
CA LYS A 90 -13.59 0.37 -17.64
C LYS A 90 -14.89 0.83 -18.30
N GLU A 91 -14.97 2.06 -18.76
CA GLU A 91 -16.09 2.59 -19.55
C GLU A 91 -16.30 1.75 -20.84
N TYR A 92 -15.23 1.47 -21.59
CA TYR A 92 -15.30 0.58 -22.76
C TYR A 92 -15.78 -0.83 -22.41
N CYS A 93 -15.30 -1.44 -21.34
CA CYS A 93 -15.78 -2.75 -20.87
C CYS A 93 -17.28 -2.72 -20.59
N GLN A 94 -17.77 -1.68 -19.91
CA GLN A 94 -19.20 -1.52 -19.62
C GLN A 94 -20.06 -1.39 -20.88
N GLU A 95 -19.60 -0.63 -21.87
CA GLU A 95 -20.27 -0.54 -23.19
C GLU A 95 -20.36 -1.88 -23.91
N GLN A 96 -19.39 -2.77 -23.66
CA GLN A 96 -19.35 -4.14 -24.22
C GLN A 96 -20.03 -5.19 -23.31
N ASN A 97 -20.69 -4.79 -22.21
CA ASN A 97 -21.26 -5.67 -21.18
C ASN A 97 -20.25 -6.63 -20.55
N ILE A 98 -18.99 -6.18 -20.40
CA ILE A 98 -17.92 -6.92 -19.76
C ILE A 98 -17.75 -6.38 -18.33
N LEU A 99 -17.82 -7.29 -17.34
CA LEU A 99 -17.55 -6.97 -15.93
C LEU A 99 -16.07 -7.19 -15.61
N VAL A 100 -15.48 -6.21 -14.94
CA VAL A 100 -14.11 -6.31 -14.42
C VAL A 100 -14.16 -6.84 -13.01
N VAL A 101 -13.51 -7.99 -12.76
CA VAL A 101 -13.38 -8.60 -11.44
C VAL A 101 -12.01 -8.29 -10.88
N GLY A 102 -11.97 -7.61 -9.71
CA GLY A 102 -10.75 -7.37 -8.96
C GLY A 102 -10.44 -8.50 -7.98
N ASP A 103 -9.18 -8.56 -7.56
CA ASP A 103 -8.72 -9.50 -6.53
C ASP A 103 -7.99 -8.73 -5.42
N VAL A 104 -8.40 -8.97 -4.16
CA VAL A 104 -7.83 -8.30 -2.99
C VAL A 104 -7.25 -9.35 -2.07
N PRO A 105 -5.92 -9.46 -1.99
CA PRO A 105 -5.28 -10.31 -1.00
C PRO A 105 -5.56 -9.78 0.41
N VAL A 106 -5.81 -10.68 1.37
CA VAL A 106 -6.07 -10.28 2.76
C VAL A 106 -4.86 -9.57 3.38
N TYR A 107 -3.64 -10.00 3.08
CA TYR A 107 -2.43 -9.39 3.61
C TYR A 107 -1.75 -8.45 2.61
N VAL A 108 -0.99 -7.50 3.14
CA VAL A 108 -0.16 -6.56 2.35
C VAL A 108 1.32 -6.93 2.48
N ALA A 109 2.11 -6.54 1.49
CA ALA A 109 3.56 -6.73 1.56
C ALA A 109 4.17 -5.88 2.67
N HIS A 110 5.10 -6.45 3.43
CA HIS A 110 5.81 -5.72 4.48
C HIS A 110 6.57 -4.50 3.92
N ASP A 111 7.28 -4.68 2.80
CA ASP A 111 7.98 -3.59 2.12
C ASP A 111 7.02 -2.83 1.20
N SER A 112 6.12 -2.05 1.80
CA SER A 112 5.09 -1.27 1.10
C SER A 112 4.80 0.05 1.79
N ALA A 113 4.26 1.00 1.03
CA ALA A 113 3.77 2.27 1.55
C ALA A 113 2.70 2.07 2.64
N GLU A 114 1.84 1.05 2.47
CA GLU A 114 0.75 0.74 3.39
C GLU A 114 1.27 0.40 4.79
N VAL A 115 2.29 -0.46 4.89
CA VAL A 115 2.87 -0.85 6.18
C VAL A 115 3.70 0.28 6.77
N TRP A 116 4.53 0.94 5.97
CA TRP A 116 5.36 2.06 6.42
C TRP A 116 4.53 3.26 6.93
N ALA A 117 3.42 3.59 6.24
CA ALA A 117 2.56 4.70 6.61
C ALA A 117 1.66 4.41 7.82
N ASN A 118 1.32 3.13 8.04
CA ASN A 118 0.34 2.70 9.04
C ASN A 118 0.93 1.65 10.00
N ARG A 119 2.16 1.85 10.45
CA ARG A 119 2.91 0.88 11.30
C ARG A 119 2.13 0.38 12.51
N ASP A 120 1.36 1.23 13.11
CA ASP A 120 0.54 0.99 14.29
C ASP A 120 -0.68 0.08 14.03
N LEU A 121 -1.04 -0.14 12.77
CA LEU A 121 -2.05 -1.13 12.36
C LEU A 121 -1.52 -2.56 12.22
N PHE A 122 -0.22 -2.77 12.43
CA PHE A 122 0.45 -4.06 12.27
C PHE A 122 1.27 -4.41 13.51
N TYR A 123 1.47 -5.70 13.78
CA TYR A 123 2.36 -6.17 14.83
C TYR A 123 3.82 -6.05 14.37
N LEU A 124 4.40 -4.88 14.60
CA LEU A 124 5.80 -4.55 14.28
C LEU A 124 6.56 -4.19 15.56
N ASP A 125 7.90 -4.42 15.54
CA ASP A 125 8.80 -3.89 16.54
C ASP A 125 9.11 -2.39 16.32
N GLU A 126 9.94 -1.82 17.16
CA GLU A 126 10.34 -0.40 17.08
C GLU A 126 11.12 -0.05 15.80
N HIS A 127 11.81 -1.04 15.20
CA HIS A 127 12.53 -0.91 13.94
C HIS A 127 11.67 -1.21 12.71
N GLY A 128 10.39 -1.57 12.90
CA GLY A 128 9.45 -1.86 11.84
C GLY A 128 9.48 -3.30 11.33
N HIS A 129 10.21 -4.20 11.97
CA HIS A 129 10.18 -5.62 11.61
C HIS A 129 8.94 -6.32 12.17
N PRO A 130 8.31 -7.23 11.40
CA PRO A 130 7.17 -7.98 11.89
C PRO A 130 7.52 -8.82 13.12
N LEU A 131 6.75 -8.68 14.20
CA LEU A 131 6.81 -9.54 15.37
C LEU A 131 6.25 -10.93 15.06
N VAL A 132 5.22 -10.96 14.25
CA VAL A 132 4.55 -12.16 13.75
C VAL A 132 4.25 -12.00 12.26
N VAL A 133 4.25 -13.10 11.52
CA VAL A 133 3.99 -13.10 10.08
C VAL A 133 2.88 -14.09 9.71
N ALA A 134 2.19 -13.77 8.61
CA ALA A 134 1.15 -14.61 8.06
C ALA A 134 1.72 -15.90 7.47
N GLY A 135 0.95 -16.97 7.59
CA GLY A 135 1.21 -18.27 7.00
C GLY A 135 0.00 -19.19 7.12
N VAL A 136 0.07 -20.35 6.51
CA VAL A 136 -0.93 -21.40 6.59
C VAL A 136 -0.32 -22.72 7.05
N PRO A 137 -1.05 -23.52 7.83
CA PRO A 137 -0.61 -24.85 8.21
C PRO A 137 -0.47 -25.76 6.98
N PRO A 138 0.16 -26.95 7.14
CA PRO A 138 0.15 -27.96 6.10
C PRO A 138 -1.24 -28.24 5.57
N ASP A 139 -1.34 -28.29 4.24
CA ASP A 139 -2.58 -28.55 3.52
C ASP A 139 -2.31 -29.43 2.29
N TYR A 140 -3.34 -29.59 1.42
CA TYR A 140 -3.23 -30.36 0.20
C TYR A 140 -2.18 -29.82 -0.78
N PHE A 141 -1.93 -28.51 -0.78
CA PHE A 141 -0.98 -27.85 -1.68
C PHE A 141 0.46 -27.81 -1.12
N SER A 142 0.62 -27.91 0.20
CA SER A 142 1.92 -27.88 0.86
C SER A 142 1.93 -28.74 2.11
N SER A 143 2.70 -29.83 2.07
CA SER A 143 2.83 -30.75 3.21
C SER A 143 3.53 -30.16 4.43
N THR A 144 4.25 -29.05 4.26
CA THR A 144 4.96 -28.33 5.34
C THR A 144 4.24 -27.04 5.75
N GLY A 145 3.16 -26.68 5.05
CA GLY A 145 2.53 -25.35 5.17
C GLY A 145 3.30 -24.28 4.40
N GLN A 146 2.84 -23.05 4.49
CA GLN A 146 3.45 -21.92 3.81
C GLN A 146 3.65 -20.77 4.80
N ARG A 147 4.81 -20.13 4.75
CA ARG A 147 5.11 -18.90 5.45
C ARG A 147 5.18 -17.76 4.44
N TRP A 148 4.22 -16.84 4.49
CA TRP A 148 4.10 -15.77 3.48
C TRP A 148 4.94 -14.54 3.82
N GLY A 149 5.26 -14.34 5.11
CA GLY A 149 6.11 -13.22 5.53
C GLY A 149 5.39 -11.87 5.64
N ASN A 150 4.09 -11.79 5.32
CA ASN A 150 3.30 -10.57 5.47
C ASN A 150 3.08 -10.27 6.95
N PRO A 151 3.11 -8.99 7.37
CA PRO A 151 2.79 -8.61 8.74
C PRO A 151 1.32 -8.86 9.04
N ILE A 152 1.05 -9.21 10.30
CA ILE A 152 -0.31 -9.44 10.81
C ILE A 152 -0.91 -8.12 11.30
N TYR A 153 -2.21 -7.95 11.08
CA TYR A 153 -2.97 -6.79 11.51
C TYR A 153 -3.22 -6.77 13.01
N ARG A 154 -3.15 -5.59 13.61
CA ARG A 154 -3.66 -5.31 14.95
C ARG A 154 -5.15 -5.01 14.87
N TRP A 155 -5.96 -6.06 14.89
CA TRP A 155 -7.40 -5.96 14.69
C TRP A 155 -8.10 -5.10 15.73
N GLU A 156 -7.63 -5.12 16.98
CA GLU A 156 -8.10 -4.26 18.05
C GLU A 156 -7.89 -2.77 17.76
N GLU A 157 -6.76 -2.42 17.16
CA GLU A 157 -6.47 -1.04 16.75
C GLU A 157 -7.29 -0.64 15.52
N MET A 158 -7.46 -1.55 14.56
CA MET A 158 -8.33 -1.32 13.43
C MET A 158 -9.79 -1.12 13.84
N ALA A 159 -10.30 -1.91 14.79
CA ALA A 159 -11.64 -1.78 15.34
C ALA A 159 -11.81 -0.43 16.07
N ARG A 160 -10.82 -0.02 16.88
CA ARG A 160 -10.79 1.27 17.57
C ARG A 160 -10.91 2.46 16.59
N ARG A 161 -10.35 2.31 15.39
CA ARG A 161 -10.43 3.30 14.29
C ARG A 161 -11.61 3.06 13.35
N GLY A 162 -12.58 2.22 13.71
CA GLY A 162 -13.76 1.93 12.89
C GLY A 162 -13.42 1.27 11.56
N PHE A 163 -12.36 0.47 11.49
CA PHE A 163 -11.87 -0.21 10.28
C PHE A 163 -11.65 0.72 9.07
N ARG A 164 -11.36 1.98 9.31
CA ARG A 164 -11.25 3.01 8.26
C ARG A 164 -10.29 2.60 7.15
N TRP A 165 -9.13 2.04 7.50
CA TRP A 165 -8.14 1.57 6.54
C TRP A 165 -8.71 0.50 5.58
N TRP A 166 -9.46 -0.49 6.11
CA TRP A 166 -10.12 -1.51 5.29
C TRP A 166 -11.22 -0.93 4.42
N ILE A 167 -12.02 0.00 4.94
CA ILE A 167 -13.07 0.69 4.18
C ILE A 167 -12.45 1.44 3.00
N ASP A 168 -11.36 2.17 3.22
CA ASP A 168 -10.68 2.91 2.17
C ASP A 168 -10.04 1.98 1.14
N ARG A 169 -9.45 0.85 1.58
CA ARG A 169 -8.93 -0.18 0.70
C ARG A 169 -10.01 -0.78 -0.20
N PHE A 170 -11.16 -1.14 0.34
CA PHE A 170 -12.30 -1.61 -0.47
C PHE A 170 -12.81 -0.54 -1.42
N ARG A 171 -12.94 0.70 -0.96
CA ARG A 171 -13.36 1.82 -1.80
C ARG A 171 -12.47 1.97 -3.03
N MET A 172 -11.15 1.85 -2.85
CA MET A 172 -10.20 1.90 -3.97
C MET A 172 -10.36 0.71 -4.92
N ASN A 173 -10.55 -0.49 -4.41
CA ASN A 173 -10.76 -1.66 -5.24
C ASN A 173 -12.07 -1.56 -6.05
N PHE A 174 -13.17 -1.11 -5.45
CA PHE A 174 -14.45 -0.88 -6.15
C PHE A 174 -14.40 0.32 -7.12
N ALA A 175 -13.47 1.25 -6.95
CA ALA A 175 -13.24 2.27 -7.97
C ALA A 175 -12.59 1.68 -9.24
N MET A 176 -11.85 0.57 -9.10
CA MET A 176 -11.16 -0.08 -10.21
C MET A 176 -11.92 -1.27 -10.81
N ALA A 177 -12.76 -1.96 -10.05
CA ALA A 177 -13.47 -3.18 -10.46
C ALA A 177 -14.98 -3.07 -10.21
N ASP A 178 -15.77 -3.89 -10.91
CA ASP A 178 -17.22 -3.96 -10.74
C ASP A 178 -17.62 -4.95 -9.64
N SER A 179 -16.78 -5.97 -9.44
CA SER A 179 -16.83 -6.87 -8.30
C SER A 179 -15.43 -7.18 -7.80
N VAL A 180 -15.34 -7.65 -6.56
CA VAL A 180 -14.06 -7.91 -5.91
C VAL A 180 -14.09 -9.27 -5.24
N ARG A 181 -13.12 -10.14 -5.58
CA ARG A 181 -12.86 -11.37 -4.85
C ARG A 181 -11.92 -11.07 -3.69
N LEU A 182 -12.28 -11.50 -2.50
CA LEU A 182 -11.36 -11.52 -1.36
C LEU A 182 -10.60 -12.84 -1.35
N ASP A 183 -9.29 -12.74 -1.55
CA ASP A 183 -8.44 -13.90 -1.44
C ASP A 183 -8.16 -14.24 0.02
N HIS A 184 -8.17 -15.53 0.33
CA HIS A 184 -7.97 -16.06 1.68
C HIS A 184 -8.89 -15.44 2.75
N PHE A 185 -10.20 -15.37 2.49
CA PHE A 185 -11.21 -14.78 3.39
C PHE A 185 -11.12 -15.27 4.84
N ARG A 186 -10.73 -16.55 5.03
CA ARG A 186 -10.50 -17.14 6.35
C ARG A 186 -9.49 -16.34 7.19
N GLY A 187 -8.58 -15.60 6.57
CA GLY A 187 -7.60 -14.75 7.27
C GLY A 187 -8.22 -13.62 8.10
N PHE A 188 -9.52 -13.33 7.93
CA PHE A 188 -10.25 -12.41 8.81
C PHE A 188 -10.67 -13.03 10.12
N GLU A 189 -10.85 -14.36 10.17
CA GLU A 189 -11.27 -15.09 11.36
C GLU A 189 -10.07 -15.69 12.09
N ALA A 190 -9.21 -16.38 11.35
CA ALA A 190 -8.08 -17.09 11.91
C ALA A 190 -6.88 -17.08 10.95
N TYR A 191 -5.71 -16.92 11.50
CA TYR A 191 -4.43 -17.01 10.80
C TYR A 191 -3.45 -17.79 11.67
N ARG A 192 -2.52 -18.51 11.03
CA ARG A 192 -1.37 -19.04 11.74
C ARG A 192 -0.38 -17.89 11.94
N SER A 193 -0.17 -17.49 13.19
CA SER A 193 0.93 -16.58 13.54
C SER A 193 2.17 -17.40 13.85
N GLU A 194 3.28 -17.12 13.14
CA GLU A 194 4.58 -17.65 13.53
C GLU A 194 5.38 -16.51 14.18
N GLU A 195 5.61 -16.65 15.48
CA GLU A 195 6.53 -15.75 16.19
C GLU A 195 7.92 -15.85 15.54
N ARG A 196 8.53 -14.71 15.28
CA ARG A 196 9.92 -14.62 14.85
C ARG A 196 10.83 -14.89 16.06
N ARG A 197 10.86 -16.14 16.53
CA ARG A 197 11.88 -16.56 17.50
C ARG A 197 13.14 -16.89 16.73
N VAL A 198 14.17 -16.07 16.92
CA VAL A 198 15.54 -16.44 16.55
C VAL A 198 15.88 -17.70 17.32
N GLY A 199 15.93 -18.88 16.65
CA GLY A 199 16.53 -20.10 17.18
C GLY A 199 15.61 -21.15 17.79
N LYS A 200 14.31 -21.26 17.41
CA LYS A 200 13.53 -22.49 17.72
C LYS A 200 12.76 -22.95 16.49
N GLU A 201 13.01 -24.21 16.14
CA GLU A 201 12.35 -24.94 15.08
C GLU A 201 10.84 -25.02 15.33
N CYS A 202 10.07 -25.00 14.23
CA CYS A 202 8.62 -25.23 14.25
C CYS A 202 8.33 -26.62 14.87
N ILE A 203 7.57 -26.65 15.95
CA ILE A 203 6.89 -27.86 16.40
C ILE A 203 5.45 -27.80 15.90
#